data_6d4f8e9d4f7957f0510335b6818caf13
#
_entry.id   6d4f8e9d4f7957f0510335b6818caf13
#
_cell.length_a   1.000
_cell.length_b   1.000
_cell.length_c   1.000
_cell.angle_alpha   90.00
_cell.angle_beta   90.00
_cell.angle_gamma   90.00
#
_symmetry.space_group_name_H-M   'P 1'
#
loop_
_entity.id
_entity.type
_entity.pdbx_description
1 polymer ?
#
loop_
_entity_poly.entity_id
_entity_poly.type
_entity_poly.pdbx_seq_one_letter_code
_entity_poly.pdbx_strand_id
1 'polypeptide(L)' 'MDESQLEIVLREAQMGSSVAFGRVYGEFSSRVFGLCRKMLGSEAAAEDATSEVFERAYQALDQYDRER' A
#
# COMPACT_ATOMS: atom_id res chain seq x y z
N MET A 1 6.20 -12.68 -0.94
CA MET A 1 7.36 -11.80 -1.20
C MET A 1 8.27 -11.86 0.01
N ASP A 2 9.54 -12.16 -0.19
CA ASP A 2 10.47 -12.18 0.94
C ASP A 2 10.96 -10.76 1.28
N GLU A 3 11.71 -10.66 2.38
CA GLU A 3 12.15 -9.37 2.89
C GLU A 3 13.05 -8.61 1.90
N SER A 4 13.92 -9.32 1.21
CA SER A 4 14.82 -8.72 0.22
C SER A 4 14.05 -8.18 -0.97
N GLN A 5 13.08 -8.95 -1.46
CA GLN A 5 12.23 -8.52 -2.58
C GLN A 5 11.35 -7.33 -2.18
N LEU A 6 10.82 -7.36 -0.96
CA LEU A 6 10.01 -6.25 -0.46
C LEU A 6 10.82 -4.96 -0.38
N GLU A 7 12.05 -5.05 0.10
CA GLU A 7 12.94 -3.91 0.20
C GLU A 7 13.20 -3.27 -1.16
N ILE A 8 13.49 -4.11 -2.17
CA ILE A 8 13.72 -3.64 -3.54
C ILE A 8 12.47 -2.97 -4.10
N VAL A 9 11.31 -3.60 -3.93
CA VAL A 9 10.04 -3.07 -4.45
C VAL A 9 9.68 -1.76 -3.78
N LEU A 10 9.88 -1.65 -2.47
CA LEU A 10 9.61 -0.40 -1.75
C LEU A 10 10.53 0.73 -2.23
N ARG A 11 11.79 0.41 -2.49
CA ARG A 11 12.74 1.40 -3.02
C ARG A 11 12.29 1.88 -4.41
N GLU A 12 11.88 0.96 -5.28
CA GLU A 12 11.38 1.31 -6.60
C GLU A 12 10.11 2.17 -6.51
N ALA A 13 9.21 1.84 -5.57
CA ALA A 13 8.00 2.62 -5.35
C ALA A 13 8.34 4.04 -4.89
N GLN A 14 9.35 4.19 -4.02
CA GLN A 14 9.81 5.48 -3.56
C GLN A 14 10.42 6.32 -4.69
N MET A 15 10.91 5.66 -5.74
CA MET A 15 11.45 6.31 -6.91
C MET A 15 10.37 6.63 -7.95
N GLY A 16 9.11 6.47 -7.59
CA GLY A 16 7.99 6.84 -8.45
C GLY A 16 7.48 5.74 -9.36
N SER A 17 7.92 4.50 -9.15
CA SER A 17 7.45 3.38 -9.97
C SER A 17 6.04 2.97 -9.57
N SER A 18 5.05 3.24 -10.43
CA SER A 18 3.67 2.82 -10.20
C SER A 18 3.53 1.31 -10.26
N VAL A 19 4.36 0.63 -11.06
CA VAL A 19 4.37 -0.83 -11.13
C VAL A 19 4.81 -1.43 -9.81
N ALA A 20 5.88 -0.89 -9.23
CA ALA A 20 6.38 -1.36 -7.95
C ALA A 20 5.35 -1.12 -6.84
N PHE A 21 4.71 0.05 -6.83
CA PHE A 21 3.65 0.32 -5.86
C PHE A 21 2.48 -0.65 -6.01
N GLY A 22 2.11 -0.98 -7.24
CA GLY A 22 1.07 -1.97 -7.52
C GLY A 22 1.40 -3.34 -6.96
N ARG A 23 2.68 -3.73 -6.98
CA ARG A 23 3.12 -4.99 -6.38
C ARG A 23 2.96 -4.98 -4.86
N VAL A 24 3.31 -3.88 -4.23
CA VAL A 24 3.11 -3.71 -2.78
C VAL A 24 1.63 -3.79 -2.46
N TYR A 25 0.80 -3.10 -3.22
CA TYR A 25 -0.64 -3.14 -3.06
C TYR A 25 -1.16 -4.58 -3.15
N GLY A 26 -0.76 -5.30 -4.21
CA GLY A 26 -1.21 -6.67 -4.42
C GLY A 26 -0.79 -7.61 -3.30
N GLU A 27 0.39 -7.39 -2.71
CA GLU A 27 0.89 -8.23 -1.64
C GLU A 27 0.15 -8.01 -0.31
N PHE A 28 -0.18 -6.76 -0.01
CA PHE A 28 -0.70 -6.42 1.31
C PHE A 28 -2.18 -6.06 1.35
N SER A 29 -2.81 -5.82 0.20
CA SER A 29 -4.21 -5.37 0.18
C SER A 29 -5.17 -6.33 0.87
N SER A 30 -4.98 -7.64 0.68
CA SER A 30 -5.82 -8.65 1.32
C SER A 30 -5.73 -8.60 2.83
N ARG A 31 -4.53 -8.41 3.35
CA ARG A 31 -4.29 -8.33 4.79
C ARG A 31 -4.92 -7.09 5.39
N VAL A 32 -4.72 -5.95 4.72
CA VAL A 32 -5.29 -4.69 5.17
C VAL A 32 -6.81 -4.75 5.10
N PHE A 33 -7.34 -5.28 4.01
CA PHE A 33 -8.80 -5.46 3.87
C PHE A 33 -9.35 -6.34 4.98
N GLY A 34 -8.71 -7.48 5.25
CA GLY A 34 -9.15 -8.40 6.29
C GLY A 34 -9.18 -7.76 7.67
N LEU A 35 -8.16 -6.96 7.98
CA LEU A 35 -8.11 -6.24 9.24
C LEU A 35 -9.22 -5.19 9.33
N CYS A 36 -9.40 -4.40 8.26
CA CYS A 36 -10.45 -3.39 8.20
C CYS A 36 -11.84 -4.01 8.33
N ARG A 37 -12.05 -5.14 7.67
CA ARG A 37 -13.30 -5.87 7.72
C ARG A 37 -13.65 -6.31 9.16
N LYS A 38 -12.65 -6.80 9.87
CA LYS A 38 -12.79 -7.20 11.26
C LYS A 38 -13.15 -6.01 12.16
N MET A 39 -12.47 -4.88 11.95
CA MET A 39 -12.67 -3.71 12.79
C MET A 39 -13.96 -2.97 12.50
N LEU A 40 -14.35 -2.90 11.23
CA LEU A 40 -15.50 -2.08 10.80
C LEU A 40 -16.78 -2.87 10.65
N GLY A 41 -16.70 -4.18 10.49
CA GLY A 41 -17.85 -5.04 10.40
C GLY A 41 -18.66 -4.93 9.10
N SER A 42 -18.17 -4.17 8.12
CA SER A 42 -18.84 -3.94 6.85
C SER A 42 -17.86 -4.08 5.71
N GLU A 43 -18.22 -4.82 4.68
CA GLU A 43 -17.39 -5.01 3.49
C GLU A 43 -17.17 -3.69 2.76
N ALA A 44 -18.23 -2.91 2.57
CA ALA A 44 -18.12 -1.63 1.88
C ALA A 44 -17.22 -0.67 2.64
N ALA A 45 -17.36 -0.58 3.96
CA ALA A 45 -16.49 0.27 4.77
C ALA A 45 -15.05 -0.21 4.74
N ALA A 46 -14.84 -1.54 4.73
CA ALA A 46 -13.49 -2.11 4.65
C ALA A 46 -12.82 -1.81 3.30
N GLU A 47 -13.57 -1.85 2.21
CA GLU A 47 -13.05 -1.49 0.89
C GLU A 47 -12.62 -0.03 0.84
N ASP A 48 -13.46 0.86 1.36
CA ASP A 48 -13.15 2.30 1.41
C ASP A 48 -11.92 2.56 2.27
N ALA A 49 -11.85 1.94 3.44
CA ALA A 49 -10.72 2.10 4.35
C ALA A 49 -9.42 1.58 3.73
N THR A 50 -9.48 0.42 3.07
CA THR A 50 -8.32 -0.18 2.41
C THR A 50 -7.80 0.74 1.31
N SER A 51 -8.70 1.25 0.47
CA SER A 51 -8.33 2.19 -0.59
C SER A 51 -7.68 3.45 -0.03
N GLU A 52 -8.24 3.99 1.04
CA GLU A 52 -7.70 5.19 1.68
C GLU A 52 -6.30 4.95 2.24
N VAL A 53 -6.07 3.80 2.87
CA VAL A 53 -4.75 3.45 3.41
C VAL A 53 -3.70 3.48 2.30
N PHE A 54 -3.98 2.83 1.16
CA PHE A 54 -3.02 2.75 0.07
C PHE A 54 -2.87 4.08 -0.67
N GLU A 55 -3.93 4.86 -0.77
CA GLU A 55 -3.85 6.20 -1.34
C GLU A 55 -2.92 7.09 -0.51
N ARG A 56 -3.06 7.05 0.81
CA ARG A 56 -2.19 7.81 1.72
C ARG A 56 -0.75 7.33 1.65
N ALA A 57 -0.56 6.01 1.55
CA ALA A 57 0.77 5.44 1.42
C ALA A 57 1.44 5.89 0.13
N TYR A 58 0.70 5.91 -0.98
CA TYR A 58 1.21 6.39 -2.25
C TYR A 58 1.62 7.86 -2.17
N GLN A 59 0.76 8.69 -1.58
CA GLN A 59 1.05 10.12 -1.41
C GLN A 59 2.26 10.35 -0.53
N ALA A 60 2.41 9.56 0.53
CA ALA A 60 3.56 9.66 1.43
C ALA A 60 4.86 9.31 0.72
N LEU A 61 4.85 8.27 -0.11
CA LEU A 61 6.03 7.89 -0.87
C LEU A 61 6.41 8.95 -1.90
N ASP A 62 5.42 9.50 -2.59
CA ASP A 62 5.62 10.56 -3.57
C ASP A 62 6.22 11.80 -2.92
N GLN A 63 5.69 12.20 -1.77
CA GLN A 63 6.20 13.35 -1.03
C GLN A 63 7.62 13.11 -0.53
N TYR A 64 7.89 11.92 -0.03
CA TYR A 64 9.22 11.55 0.45
C TYR A 64 10.26 11.67 -0.68
N ASP A 65 9.89 11.19 -1.85
CA ASP A 65 10.77 11.25 -3.02
C ASP A 65 11.07 12.69 -3.43
N ARG A 66 10.06 13.57 -3.36
CA ARG A 66 10.23 14.99 -3.70
C ARG A 66 11.15 15.73 -2.74
N GLU A 67 11.17 15.32 -1.48
CA GLU A 67 11.99 15.97 -0.46
C GLU A 67 13.46 15.55 -0.53
N ARG A 68 13.75 14.51 -1.29
CA ARG A 68 15.13 14.04 -1.49
C ARG A 68 15.76 14.76 -2.67
#